data_c3829ede9bf12429f5f61f450cfb4bf0
#
_entry.id   c3829ede9bf12429f5f61f450cfb4bf0
#
_cell.length_a   1.000
_cell.length_b   1.000
_cell.length_c   1.000
_cell.angle_alpha   90.00
_cell.angle_beta   90.00
_cell.angle_gamma   90.00
#
_symmetry.space_group_name_H-M   'P 1'
#
loop_
_entity.id
_entity.type
_entity.pdbx_description
1 polymer ?
#
loop_
_entity_poly.entity_id
_entity_poly.type
_entity_poly.pdbx_seq_one_letter_code
_entity_poly.pdbx_strand_id
1 'polypeptide(L)'
;MELEKDKLYICFHKPKHLVGHLIALWTFGRYSHAEFIYNGQVFLSNPGGVRTRKFEYLKNMDIYELDSNIDAKDIIEFFKTAQGKGYDYLGILGQFFYANKVQDDDRYFCSEFCLNAIDYALQFTLTYKLKSLKDRVGYQFSPVKLYKYLKDMELIKEKEVA
;
A
#
# COMPACT_ATOMS: atom_id res chain seq x y z
N MET A 1 10.40 -10.95 15.78
CA MET A 1 8.97 -11.24 15.61
C MET A 1 8.81 -12.13 14.38
N GLU A 2 8.13 -13.25 14.51
CA GLU A 2 7.76 -14.12 13.39
C GLU A 2 6.28 -13.88 13.03
N LEU A 3 6.02 -13.59 11.76
CA LEU A 3 4.68 -13.56 11.19
C LEU A 3 4.29 -14.95 10.69
N GLU A 4 3.01 -15.28 10.73
CA GLU A 4 2.51 -16.54 10.17
C GLU A 4 2.70 -16.54 8.65
N LYS A 5 3.26 -17.64 8.11
CA LYS A 5 3.68 -17.69 6.71
C LYS A 5 2.54 -17.72 5.70
N ASP A 6 1.39 -18.26 6.11
CA ASP A 6 0.18 -18.45 5.31
C ASP A 6 -0.76 -17.25 5.35
N LYS A 7 -0.44 -16.23 6.13
CA LYS A 7 -1.23 -15.00 6.24
C LYS A 7 -0.63 -13.85 5.45
N LEU A 8 -1.52 -13.07 4.85
CA LEU A 8 -1.18 -11.84 4.15
C LEU A 8 -1.27 -10.65 5.11
N TYR A 9 -0.25 -9.83 5.13
CA TYR A 9 -0.18 -8.63 5.95
C TYR A 9 0.06 -7.39 5.10
N ILE A 10 -0.43 -6.25 5.58
CA ILE A 10 -0.01 -4.94 5.12
C ILE A 10 0.77 -4.23 6.24
N CYS A 11 1.89 -3.64 5.88
CA CYS A 11 2.77 -2.92 6.78
C CYS A 11 2.75 -1.43 6.43
N PHE A 12 2.60 -0.59 7.46
CA PHE A 12 2.72 0.85 7.36
C PHE A 12 3.94 1.33 8.15
N HIS A 13 4.79 2.13 7.53
CA HIS A 13 5.99 2.67 8.17
C HIS A 13 5.76 4.07 8.70
N LYS A 14 6.09 4.26 9.98
CA LYS A 14 6.27 5.60 10.55
C LYS A 14 7.54 6.23 9.97
N PRO A 15 7.58 7.56 9.78
CA PRO A 15 8.72 8.22 9.17
C PRO A 15 10.00 8.00 9.98
N LYS A 16 11.11 7.73 9.28
CA LYS A 16 12.44 7.54 9.88
C LYS A 16 13.47 8.54 9.35
N HIS A 17 13.27 9.01 8.11
CA HIS A 17 14.18 9.92 7.42
C HIS A 17 13.45 11.21 7.05
N LEU A 18 14.21 12.28 6.76
CA LEU A 18 13.67 13.60 6.45
C LEU A 18 12.54 13.58 5.43
N VAL A 19 12.72 12.86 4.31
CA VAL A 19 11.69 12.72 3.27
C VAL A 19 10.43 12.06 3.81
N GLY A 20 10.56 11.01 4.63
CA GLY A 20 9.41 10.36 5.27
C GLY A 20 8.67 11.31 6.22
N HIS A 21 9.39 12.14 6.98
CA HIS A 21 8.78 13.16 7.83
C HIS A 21 8.04 14.23 7.03
N LEU A 22 8.59 14.66 5.89
CA LEU A 22 7.91 15.58 4.98
C LEU A 22 6.63 14.97 4.41
N ILE A 23 6.64 13.70 3.99
CA ILE A 23 5.44 12.99 3.51
C ILE A 23 4.39 12.92 4.61
N ALA A 24 4.76 12.48 5.82
CA ALA A 24 3.84 12.35 6.94
C ALA A 24 3.25 13.71 7.37
N LEU A 25 4.07 14.75 7.43
CA LEU A 25 3.64 16.12 7.74
C LEU A 25 2.64 16.63 6.71
N TRP A 26 2.97 16.48 5.41
CA TRP A 26 2.12 16.95 4.32
C TRP A 26 0.80 16.21 4.20
N THR A 27 0.82 14.90 4.45
CA THR A 27 -0.39 14.06 4.41
C THR A 27 -1.20 14.12 5.72
N PHE A 28 -0.78 14.97 6.67
CA PHE A 28 -1.36 15.09 8.01
C PHE A 28 -1.54 13.73 8.71
N GLY A 29 -0.51 12.90 8.62
CA GLY A 29 -0.61 11.56 9.16
C GLY A 29 0.70 10.92 9.61
N ARG A 30 0.56 9.78 10.28
CA ARG A 30 1.68 9.09 10.94
C ARG A 30 2.48 8.15 10.04
N TYR A 31 2.03 7.90 8.82
CA TYR A 31 2.67 6.94 7.92
C TYR A 31 3.28 7.61 6.70
N SER A 32 4.44 7.10 6.29
CA SER A 32 5.18 7.59 5.12
C SER A 32 5.36 6.53 4.03
N HIS A 33 5.06 5.26 4.32
CA HIS A 33 5.21 4.15 3.37
C HIS A 33 4.23 3.01 3.68
N ALA A 34 3.88 2.22 2.66
CA ALA A 34 3.06 1.02 2.78
C ALA A 34 3.64 -0.11 1.90
N GLU A 35 3.55 -1.36 2.37
CA GLU A 35 4.03 -2.54 1.66
C GLU A 35 3.29 -3.79 2.13
N PHE A 36 3.25 -4.86 1.30
CA PHE A 36 2.70 -6.15 1.71
C PHE A 36 3.78 -7.07 2.25
N ILE A 37 3.37 -7.98 3.14
CA ILE A 37 4.23 -9.06 3.66
C ILE A 37 3.45 -10.37 3.51
N TYR A 38 4.09 -11.34 2.85
CA TYR A 38 3.58 -12.70 2.73
C TYR A 38 4.73 -13.71 2.67
N ASN A 39 4.60 -14.81 3.40
CA ASN A 39 5.59 -15.90 3.44
C ASN A 39 7.04 -15.41 3.64
N GLY A 40 7.24 -14.45 4.55
CA GLY A 40 8.57 -13.89 4.84
C GLY A 40 9.16 -13.00 3.75
N GLN A 41 8.39 -12.68 2.71
CA GLN A 41 8.74 -11.76 1.63
C GLN A 41 7.94 -10.47 1.74
N VAL A 42 8.57 -9.37 1.38
CA VAL A 42 7.95 -8.05 1.25
C VAL A 42 7.75 -7.74 -0.22
N PHE A 43 6.56 -7.26 -0.58
CA PHE A 43 6.19 -6.80 -1.92
C PHE A 43 5.93 -5.29 -1.83
N LEU A 44 6.71 -4.51 -2.55
CA LEU A 44 6.75 -3.06 -2.35
C LEU A 44 6.99 -2.27 -3.63
N SER A 45 6.59 -1.01 -3.62
CA SER A 45 7.07 0.02 -4.55
C SER A 45 7.75 1.14 -3.77
N ASN A 46 9.03 1.42 -4.08
CA ASN A 46 9.80 2.49 -3.45
C ASN A 46 10.83 3.06 -4.45
N PRO A 47 11.65 4.06 -4.08
CA PRO A 47 12.80 4.46 -4.90
C PRO A 47 13.65 3.25 -5.32
N GLY A 48 13.52 2.83 -6.57
CA GLY A 48 14.05 1.58 -7.12
C GLY A 48 12.99 0.70 -7.78
N GLY A 49 11.71 1.15 -7.77
CA GLY A 49 10.59 0.53 -8.47
C GLY A 49 9.88 -0.57 -7.67
N VAL A 50 9.04 -1.32 -8.39
CA VAL A 50 8.26 -2.44 -7.85
C VAL A 50 9.14 -3.68 -7.76
N ARG A 51 9.33 -4.21 -6.54
CA ARG A 51 10.24 -5.33 -6.28
C ARG A 51 9.90 -6.08 -4.99
N THR A 52 10.62 -7.17 -4.74
CA THR A 52 10.58 -7.90 -3.46
C THR A 52 11.86 -7.73 -2.65
N ARG A 53 11.76 -7.95 -1.36
CA ARG A 53 12.88 -8.17 -0.45
C ARG A 53 12.49 -9.15 0.66
N LYS A 54 13.47 -9.71 1.36
CA LYS A 54 13.21 -10.49 2.57
C LYS A 54 12.62 -9.60 3.66
N PHE A 55 11.66 -10.11 4.42
CA PHE A 55 11.08 -9.40 5.54
C PHE A 55 12.09 -9.28 6.69
N GLU A 56 12.23 -8.08 7.22
CA GLU A 56 12.96 -7.76 8.44
C GLU A 56 12.11 -6.80 9.26
N TYR A 57 11.85 -7.15 10.53
CA TYR A 57 11.07 -6.30 11.42
C TYR A 57 11.84 -5.05 11.82
N LEU A 58 11.20 -3.89 11.75
CA LEU A 58 11.72 -2.61 12.21
C LEU A 58 10.73 -1.98 13.20
N LYS A 59 11.26 -1.31 14.24
CA LYS A 59 10.45 -0.66 15.31
C LYS A 59 9.47 0.43 14.83
N ASN A 60 9.66 0.93 13.62
CA ASN A 60 8.80 1.96 13.02
C ASN A 60 7.70 1.38 12.11
N MET A 61 7.44 0.08 12.18
CA MET A 61 6.40 -0.64 11.45
C MET A 61 5.17 -0.85 12.32
N ASP A 62 3.99 -0.57 11.76
CA ASP A 62 2.70 -1.04 12.24
C ASP A 62 2.20 -2.08 11.21
N ILE A 63 1.99 -3.33 11.64
CA ILE A 63 1.67 -4.46 10.77
C ILE A 63 0.27 -4.95 11.09
N TYR A 64 -0.56 -5.07 10.06
CA TYR A 64 -1.95 -5.51 10.15
C TYR A 64 -2.17 -6.73 9.27
N GLU A 65 -2.89 -7.72 9.79
CA GLU A 65 -3.36 -8.84 8.97
C GLU A 65 -4.50 -8.34 8.07
N LEU A 66 -4.42 -8.65 6.78
CA LEU A 66 -5.48 -8.35 5.84
C LEU A 66 -6.66 -9.33 6.00
N ASP A 67 -7.86 -8.87 5.64
CA ASP A 67 -9.05 -9.70 5.65
C ASP A 67 -8.90 -10.90 4.71
N SER A 68 -9.51 -12.02 5.08
CA SER A 68 -9.44 -13.28 4.33
C SER A 68 -10.09 -13.23 2.95
N ASN A 69 -10.87 -12.20 2.65
CA ASN A 69 -11.40 -11.98 1.29
C ASN A 69 -10.35 -11.47 0.31
N ILE A 70 -9.16 -11.08 0.81
CA ILE A 70 -8.03 -10.66 -0.02
C ILE A 70 -7.06 -11.85 -0.10
N ASP A 71 -7.11 -12.59 -1.22
CA ASP A 71 -6.22 -13.74 -1.44
C ASP A 71 -4.79 -13.23 -1.74
N ALA A 72 -3.81 -13.80 -1.03
CA ALA A 72 -2.41 -13.51 -1.27
C ALA A 72 -1.96 -13.84 -2.70
N LYS A 73 -2.60 -14.82 -3.34
CA LYS A 73 -2.31 -15.17 -4.74
C LYS A 73 -2.63 -14.03 -5.70
N ASP A 74 -3.76 -13.35 -5.49
CA ASP A 74 -4.18 -12.24 -6.34
C ASP A 74 -3.23 -11.03 -6.17
N ILE A 75 -2.79 -10.76 -4.94
CA ILE A 75 -1.77 -9.73 -4.67
C ILE A 75 -0.45 -10.07 -5.39
N ILE A 76 -0.02 -11.35 -5.33
CA ILE A 76 1.20 -11.80 -6.01
C ILE A 76 1.05 -11.76 -7.53
N GLU A 77 -0.13 -12.09 -8.06
CA GLU A 77 -0.40 -12.02 -9.50
C GLU A 77 -0.32 -10.58 -9.98
N PHE A 78 -0.99 -9.65 -9.29
CA PHE A 78 -0.85 -8.23 -9.59
C PHE A 78 0.60 -7.76 -9.49
N PHE A 79 1.32 -8.16 -8.42
CA PHE A 79 2.74 -7.83 -8.27
C PHE A 79 3.56 -8.27 -9.50
N LYS A 80 3.35 -9.48 -10.03
CA LYS A 80 4.07 -9.97 -11.22
C LYS A 80 3.84 -9.09 -12.45
N THR A 81 2.65 -8.53 -12.61
CA THR A 81 2.35 -7.59 -13.72
C THR A 81 3.02 -6.23 -13.53
N ALA A 82 3.23 -5.82 -12.29
CA ALA A 82 3.81 -4.54 -11.93
C ALA A 82 5.33 -4.61 -11.70
N GLN A 83 5.90 -5.80 -11.53
CA GLN A 83 7.32 -6.00 -11.20
C GLN A 83 8.25 -5.36 -12.25
N GLY A 84 9.23 -4.60 -11.78
CA GLY A 84 10.16 -3.88 -12.64
C GLY A 84 9.67 -2.52 -13.13
N LYS A 85 8.40 -2.17 -12.91
CA LYS A 85 7.90 -0.81 -13.15
C LYS A 85 8.59 0.19 -12.23
N GLY A 86 8.75 1.43 -12.71
CA GLY A 86 9.45 2.49 -12.02
C GLY A 86 8.72 2.99 -10.76
N TYR A 87 9.38 3.90 -10.04
CA TYR A 87 8.78 4.60 -8.91
C TYR A 87 8.28 5.97 -9.34
N ASP A 88 7.02 6.29 -9.01
CA ASP A 88 6.41 7.56 -9.39
C ASP A 88 6.75 8.69 -8.42
N TYR A 89 7.87 9.34 -8.67
CA TYR A 89 8.25 10.56 -7.95
C TYR A 89 7.34 11.76 -8.28
N LEU A 90 6.83 11.82 -9.51
CA LEU A 90 5.97 12.93 -9.95
C LEU A 90 4.59 12.82 -9.35
N GLY A 91 4.05 11.60 -9.19
CA GLY A 91 2.80 11.37 -8.47
C GLY A 91 2.87 11.82 -7.02
N ILE A 92 4.00 11.59 -6.34
CA ILE A 92 4.22 12.13 -4.99
C ILE A 92 4.23 13.67 -5.02
N LEU A 93 5.00 14.29 -5.91
CA LEU A 93 5.05 15.74 -6.04
C LEU A 93 3.70 16.32 -6.48
N GLY A 94 2.96 15.64 -7.36
CA GLY A 94 1.62 16.02 -7.79
C GLY A 94 0.62 16.06 -6.63
N GLN A 95 0.72 15.15 -5.66
CA GLN A 95 -0.03 15.24 -4.42
C GLN A 95 0.31 16.50 -3.61
N PHE A 96 1.55 17.00 -3.69
CA PHE A 96 1.98 18.21 -3.03
C PHE A 96 1.42 19.49 -3.67
N PHE A 97 1.26 19.52 -4.99
CA PHE A 97 0.98 20.77 -5.70
C PHE A 97 -0.43 20.89 -6.28
N TYR A 98 -1.34 19.96 -6.00
CA TYR A 98 -2.66 19.88 -6.65
C TYR A 98 -2.60 19.96 -8.18
N ALA A 99 -1.44 19.66 -8.76
CA ALA A 99 -1.23 19.76 -10.19
C ALA A 99 -1.97 18.64 -10.92
N ASN A 100 -2.65 19.02 -12.00
CA ASN A 100 -3.36 18.12 -12.88
C ASN A 100 -2.48 16.92 -13.28
N LYS A 101 -3.03 15.77 -13.04
CA LYS A 101 -2.49 14.44 -13.23
C LYS A 101 -1.70 14.24 -14.51
N VAL A 102 -0.54 13.68 -14.35
CA VAL A 102 -0.02 12.71 -15.31
C VAL A 102 0.04 11.39 -14.56
N GLN A 103 -0.97 10.55 -14.70
CA GLN A 103 -0.89 9.15 -14.25
C GLN A 103 0.05 8.46 -15.24
N ASP A 104 1.16 7.93 -14.73
CA ASP A 104 2.10 7.16 -15.52
C ASP A 104 1.85 5.68 -15.20
N ASP A 105 1.26 4.95 -16.14
CA ASP A 105 0.88 3.54 -15.96
C ASP A 105 2.11 2.61 -15.78
N ASP A 106 3.31 3.13 -16.01
CA ASP A 106 4.57 2.41 -15.86
C ASP A 106 5.30 2.71 -14.54
N ARG A 107 4.65 3.45 -13.64
CA ARG A 107 5.21 3.82 -12.34
C ARG A 107 4.17 3.76 -11.24
N TYR A 108 4.61 3.36 -10.05
CA TYR A 108 3.77 3.31 -8.86
C TYR A 108 4.48 3.97 -7.68
N PHE A 109 3.78 4.75 -6.88
CA PHE A 109 4.22 5.01 -5.52
C PHE A 109 3.61 3.98 -4.55
N CYS A 110 4.14 3.88 -3.33
CA CYS A 110 3.89 2.75 -2.43
C CYS A 110 2.41 2.48 -2.13
N SER A 111 1.64 3.51 -1.77
CA SER A 111 0.23 3.34 -1.42
C SER A 111 -0.68 3.14 -2.64
N GLU A 112 -0.31 3.67 -3.80
CA GLU A 112 -0.99 3.39 -5.06
C GLU A 112 -0.81 1.93 -5.48
N PHE A 113 0.43 1.42 -5.41
CA PHE A 113 0.70 0.00 -5.64
C PHE A 113 -0.15 -0.89 -4.74
N CYS A 114 -0.19 -0.60 -3.42
CA CYS A 114 -0.98 -1.37 -2.49
C CYS A 114 -2.48 -1.29 -2.77
N LEU A 115 -3.01 -0.10 -3.07
CA LEU A 115 -4.42 0.08 -3.39
C LEU A 115 -4.80 -0.71 -4.64
N ASN A 116 -4.03 -0.57 -5.73
CA ASN A 116 -4.32 -1.24 -7.00
C ASN A 116 -4.25 -2.76 -6.87
N ALA A 117 -3.33 -3.30 -6.06
CA ALA A 117 -3.25 -4.72 -5.77
C ALA A 117 -4.48 -5.23 -5.00
N ILE A 118 -4.95 -4.47 -4.01
CA ILE A 118 -6.18 -4.80 -3.27
C ILE A 118 -7.40 -4.71 -4.17
N ASP A 119 -7.47 -3.69 -5.02
CA ASP A 119 -8.53 -3.55 -6.00
C ASP A 119 -8.57 -4.73 -6.97
N TYR A 120 -7.42 -5.19 -7.43
CA TYR A 120 -7.31 -6.39 -8.26
C TYR A 120 -7.83 -7.63 -7.53
N ALA A 121 -7.44 -7.84 -6.28
CA ALA A 121 -7.88 -8.98 -5.48
C ALA A 121 -9.39 -8.97 -5.20
N LEU A 122 -9.99 -7.79 -5.04
CA LEU A 122 -11.40 -7.62 -4.69
C LEU A 122 -12.33 -7.33 -5.88
N GLN A 123 -11.80 -7.26 -7.10
CA GLN A 123 -12.55 -6.84 -8.29
C GLN A 123 -13.84 -7.66 -8.57
N PHE A 124 -13.89 -8.90 -8.09
CA PHE A 124 -15.05 -9.79 -8.26
C PHE A 124 -16.02 -9.76 -7.07
N THR A 125 -15.70 -9.04 -5.98
CA THR A 125 -16.55 -8.95 -4.81
C THR A 125 -17.59 -7.84 -4.99
N LEU A 126 -18.88 -8.21 -5.08
CA LEU A 126 -19.97 -7.28 -5.39
C LEU A 126 -20.06 -6.11 -4.41
N THR A 127 -19.95 -6.40 -3.10
CA THR A 127 -19.99 -5.39 -2.03
C THR A 127 -18.86 -4.37 -2.18
N TYR A 128 -17.68 -4.83 -2.56
CA TYR A 128 -16.54 -3.98 -2.81
C TYR A 128 -16.75 -3.08 -4.03
N LYS A 129 -17.26 -3.62 -5.14
CA LYS A 129 -17.61 -2.82 -6.32
C LYS A 129 -18.56 -1.67 -6.00
N LEU A 130 -19.61 -1.92 -5.23
CA LEU A 130 -20.61 -0.91 -4.89
C LEU A 130 -20.06 0.22 -4.00
N LYS A 131 -19.19 -0.13 -3.03
CA LYS A 131 -18.53 0.86 -2.15
C LYS A 131 -17.42 1.63 -2.87
N SER A 132 -16.69 0.97 -3.76
CA SER A 132 -15.50 1.51 -4.40
C SER A 132 -15.76 2.49 -5.55
N LEU A 133 -16.93 2.45 -6.15
CA LEU A 133 -17.30 3.34 -7.27
C LEU A 133 -17.47 4.82 -6.86
N LYS A 134 -17.59 5.11 -5.54
CA LYS A 134 -17.90 6.47 -5.07
C LYS A 134 -16.68 7.36 -4.82
N ASP A 135 -15.49 6.80 -4.54
CA ASP A 135 -14.40 7.60 -3.92
C ASP A 135 -13.00 7.42 -4.55
N ARG A 136 -12.88 6.80 -5.73
CA ARG A 136 -11.54 6.40 -6.22
C ARG A 136 -10.88 7.37 -7.17
N VAL A 137 -9.77 7.85 -6.70
CA VAL A 137 -8.70 8.29 -7.57
C VAL A 137 -7.39 7.81 -6.94
N GLY A 138 -6.86 6.68 -7.41
CA GLY A 138 -5.72 5.95 -6.81
C GLY A 138 -4.50 6.82 -6.49
N TYR A 139 -4.17 7.77 -7.36
CA TYR A 139 -3.06 8.73 -7.16
C TYR A 139 -3.27 9.70 -5.97
N GLN A 140 -4.47 9.78 -5.37
CA GLN A 140 -4.73 10.62 -4.19
C GLN A 140 -4.55 9.87 -2.86
N PHE A 141 -4.20 8.58 -2.89
CA PHE A 141 -4.04 7.78 -1.70
C PHE A 141 -2.62 7.89 -1.14
N SER A 142 -2.44 8.78 -0.16
CA SER A 142 -1.26 8.72 0.70
C SER A 142 -1.30 7.45 1.59
N PRO A 143 -0.16 7.02 2.18
CA PRO A 143 -0.14 5.87 3.10
C PRO A 143 -1.16 6.00 4.24
N VAL A 144 -1.38 7.20 4.76
CA VAL A 144 -2.39 7.45 5.80
C VAL A 144 -3.82 7.30 5.27
N LYS A 145 -4.09 7.81 4.06
CA LYS A 145 -5.42 7.64 3.45
C LYS A 145 -5.70 6.17 3.15
N LEU A 146 -4.69 5.42 2.68
CA LEU A 146 -4.80 3.98 2.48
C LEU A 146 -5.11 3.27 3.80
N TYR A 147 -4.38 3.57 4.87
CA TYR A 147 -4.66 2.98 6.19
C TYR A 147 -6.10 3.24 6.65
N LYS A 148 -6.57 4.50 6.58
CA LYS A 148 -7.94 4.86 6.96
C LYS A 148 -8.96 4.14 6.11
N TYR A 149 -8.75 4.12 4.79
CA TYR A 149 -9.61 3.43 3.85
C TYR A 149 -9.75 1.93 4.17
N LEU A 150 -8.63 1.24 4.40
CA LEU A 150 -8.65 -0.19 4.74
C LEU A 150 -9.36 -0.45 6.07
N LYS A 151 -9.21 0.45 7.03
CA LYS A 151 -9.91 0.37 8.31
C LYS A 151 -11.41 0.59 8.16
N ASP A 152 -11.81 1.63 7.45
CA ASP A 152 -13.22 1.99 7.21
C ASP A 152 -13.96 0.92 6.39
N MET A 153 -13.23 0.19 5.53
CA MET A 153 -13.73 -0.93 4.73
C MET A 153 -13.64 -2.28 5.46
N GLU A 154 -13.14 -2.31 6.69
CA GLU A 154 -12.93 -3.55 7.47
C GLU A 154 -12.02 -4.56 6.78
N LEU A 155 -11.07 -4.07 5.94
CA LEU A 155 -10.12 -4.90 5.18
C LEU A 155 -8.83 -5.21 5.95
N ILE A 156 -8.65 -4.62 7.13
CA ILE A 156 -7.57 -4.94 8.07
C ILE A 156 -8.17 -5.23 9.44
N LYS A 157 -7.58 -6.20 10.15
CA LYS A 157 -7.99 -6.51 11.52
C LYS A 157 -7.62 -5.34 12.44
N GLU A 158 -8.50 -5.03 13.39
CA GLU A 158 -8.29 -3.89 14.31
C GLU A 158 -7.04 -4.04 15.17
N LYS A 159 -6.60 -5.26 15.43
CA LYS A 159 -5.43 -5.53 16.25
C LYS A 159 -4.19 -5.50 15.40
N GLU A 160 -3.32 -4.55 15.72
CA GLU A 160 -1.95 -4.53 15.22
C GLU A 160 -1.22 -5.81 15.65
N VAL A 161 -0.49 -6.45 14.73
CA VAL A 161 0.24 -7.70 14.99
C VAL A 161 1.61 -7.41 15.62
N ALA A 162 2.08 -6.16 15.52
CA ALA A 162 3.38 -5.72 16.05
C ALA A 162 3.33 -4.30 16.57
#